data_6e5cf3debde36304d8b5b7af3e3f6c51
#
_entry.id   6e5cf3debde36304d8b5b7af3e3f6c51
#
_cell.length_a   1.000
_cell.length_b   1.000
_cell.length_c   1.000
_cell.angle_alpha   90.00
_cell.angle_beta   90.00
_cell.angle_gamma   90.00
#
_symmetry.space_group_name_H-M   'P 1'
#
loop_
_entity.id
_entity.type
_entity.pdbx_description
1 polymer ?
#
loop_
_entity_poly.entity_id
_entity_poly.type
_entity_poly.pdbx_seq_one_letter_code
_entity_poly.pdbx_strand_id
1 'polypeptide(L)'
;METEEKKGFLPEPRITLRTIRNCYLLDVDDEGYMYYGVDDLIKGFFMHAGLGRPNAMTGPQMDYMLNAIKEGTAVVEIQREAAKYRREVKKLKYRVAQLEMKLKKYEW
;
A
#
# COMPACT_ATOMS: atom_id res chain seq x y z
N MET A 1 -2.31 -22.26 20.24
CA MET A 1 -2.30 -21.61 20.13
C MET A 1 -2.07 -20.86 19.66
N GLU A 2 -1.81 -20.73 19.65
CA GLU A 2 -1.57 -20.03 19.31
C GLU A 2 -1.24 -19.14 19.19
N THR A 3 -1.23 -18.85 19.42
CA THR A 3 -1.12 -17.92 19.48
C THR A 3 -0.44 -17.20 19.22
N GLU A 4 0.14 -17.22 19.06
CA GLU A 4 0.79 -16.59 18.94
C GLU A 4 1.10 -15.83 18.35
N GLU A 5 1.02 -16.02 17.85
CA GLU A 5 1.21 -15.34 17.26
C GLU A 5 1.16 -14.21 17.17
N LYS A 6 0.79 -13.99 17.56
CA LYS A 6 0.62 -12.85 17.57
C LYS A 6 1.55 -12.02 18.00
N LYS A 7 2.43 -12.28 18.22
CA LYS A 7 3.36 -11.69 18.74
C LYS A 7 3.78 -10.42 18.34
N GLY A 8 3.21 -9.34 18.73
CA GLY A 8 3.54 -8.00 18.49
C GLY A 8 3.12 -7.48 17.13
N PHE A 9 2.45 -8.30 16.37
CA PHE A 9 1.95 -7.90 15.08
C PHE A 9 0.52 -7.44 15.20
N LEU A 10 0.22 -6.36 14.49
CA LEU A 10 -1.17 -5.98 14.37
C LEU A 10 -1.90 -7.04 13.56
N PRO A 11 -3.06 -7.44 14.02
CA PRO A 11 -3.85 -8.35 13.20
C PRO A 11 -4.26 -7.63 11.94
N GLU A 12 -3.79 -8.14 10.84
CA GLU A 12 -4.18 -7.61 9.55
C GLU A 12 -5.35 -8.40 9.03
N PRO A 13 -6.27 -7.77 8.33
CA PRO A 13 -7.36 -8.54 7.74
C PRO A 13 -6.79 -9.56 6.78
N ARG A 14 -7.33 -10.77 6.83
CA ARG A 14 -6.94 -11.80 5.89
C ARG A 14 -7.65 -11.53 4.58
N ILE A 15 -6.90 -11.16 3.59
CA ILE A 15 -7.45 -10.79 2.29
C ILE A 15 -6.95 -11.74 1.24
N THR A 16 -7.86 -12.41 0.56
CA THR A 16 -7.51 -13.28 -0.55
C THR A 16 -8.31 -12.90 -1.77
N LEU A 17 -7.74 -13.11 -2.94
CA LEU A 17 -8.37 -12.76 -4.20
C LEU A 17 -8.70 -14.01 -4.98
N ARG A 18 -9.93 -14.09 -5.46
CA ARG A 18 -10.36 -15.14 -6.39
C ARG A 18 -10.90 -14.49 -7.64
N THR A 19 -10.59 -15.10 -8.78
CA THR A 19 -11.11 -14.62 -10.06
C THR A 19 -12.25 -15.52 -10.46
N ILE A 20 -13.39 -14.91 -10.75
CA ILE A 20 -14.58 -15.63 -11.16
C ILE A 20 -15.05 -15.05 -12.48
N ARG A 21 -14.85 -15.77 -13.55
CA ARG A 21 -15.25 -15.35 -14.90
C ARG A 21 -14.80 -13.92 -15.18
N ASN A 22 -15.75 -12.99 -15.18
CA ASN A 22 -15.48 -11.61 -15.55
C ASN A 22 -15.34 -10.70 -14.35
N CYS A 23 -15.23 -11.23 -13.16
CA CYS A 23 -15.15 -10.38 -11.98
C CYS A 23 -14.14 -10.94 -10.99
N TYR A 24 -13.85 -10.11 -9.99
CA TYR A 24 -12.89 -10.45 -8.94
C TYR A 24 -13.64 -10.51 -7.63
N LEU A 25 -13.38 -11.56 -6.87
CA LEU A 25 -13.97 -11.70 -5.54
C LEU A 25 -12.85 -11.53 -4.52
N LEU A 26 -13.00 -10.51 -3.72
CA LEU A 26 -12.03 -10.22 -2.67
C LEU A 26 -12.62 -10.70 -1.35
N ASP A 27 -12.01 -11.73 -0.78
CA ASP A 27 -12.43 -12.25 0.53
C ASP A 27 -11.66 -11.53 1.61
N VAL A 28 -12.38 -10.82 2.46
CA VAL A 28 -11.79 -10.10 3.59
C VAL A 28 -12.32 -10.75 4.84
N ASP A 29 -11.45 -11.49 5.51
CA ASP A 29 -11.84 -12.34 6.62
C ASP A 29 -12.92 -13.29 6.15
N ASP A 30 -14.17 -13.14 6.63
CA ASP A 30 -15.24 -14.06 6.24
C ASP A 30 -16.23 -13.42 5.28
N GLU A 31 -15.92 -12.24 4.76
CA GLU A 31 -16.85 -11.54 3.87
C GLU A 31 -16.28 -11.42 2.48
N GLY A 32 -17.12 -11.57 1.48
CA GLY A 32 -16.73 -11.47 0.10
C GLY A 32 -17.22 -10.18 -0.53
N TYR A 33 -16.35 -9.55 -1.30
CA TYR A 33 -16.67 -8.32 -2.03
C TYR A 33 -16.35 -8.51 -3.49
N MET A 34 -17.32 -8.17 -4.34
CA MET A 34 -17.18 -8.41 -5.77
C MET A 34 -16.84 -7.13 -6.50
N TYR A 35 -15.86 -7.22 -7.40
CA TYR A 35 -15.43 -6.09 -8.21
C TYR A 35 -15.36 -6.53 -9.67
N TYR A 36 -15.79 -5.65 -10.57
CA TYR A 36 -15.84 -6.00 -11.98
C TYR A 36 -14.65 -5.51 -12.78
N GLY A 37 -13.87 -4.60 -12.24
CA GLY A 37 -12.70 -4.09 -12.91
C GLY A 37 -11.49 -4.12 -12.01
N VAL A 38 -10.31 -4.13 -12.62
CA VAL A 38 -9.06 -4.13 -11.88
C VAL A 38 -8.93 -2.85 -11.05
N ASP A 39 -9.33 -1.73 -11.63
CA ASP A 39 -9.25 -0.45 -10.96
C ASP A 39 -10.07 -0.45 -9.67
N ASP A 40 -11.31 -0.91 -9.78
CA ASP A 40 -12.19 -0.97 -8.60
C ASP A 40 -11.68 -1.97 -7.58
N LEU A 41 -11.12 -3.09 -8.06
CA LEU A 41 -10.55 -4.09 -7.17
C LEU A 41 -9.41 -3.51 -6.36
N ILE A 42 -8.51 -2.78 -7.00
CA ILE A 42 -7.37 -2.19 -6.31
C ILE A 42 -7.83 -1.18 -5.28
N LYS A 43 -8.80 -0.35 -5.63
CA LYS A 43 -9.35 0.61 -4.68
C LYS A 43 -9.97 -0.09 -3.48
N GLY A 44 -10.73 -1.15 -3.74
CA GLY A 44 -11.34 -1.92 -2.66
C GLY A 44 -10.32 -2.60 -1.79
N PHE A 45 -9.28 -3.16 -2.41
CA PHE A 45 -8.21 -3.80 -1.65
C PHE A 45 -7.52 -2.79 -0.71
N PHE A 46 -7.19 -1.62 -1.23
CA PHE A 46 -6.56 -0.59 -0.41
C PHE A 46 -7.45 -0.20 0.77
N MET A 47 -8.74 -0.04 0.51
CA MET A 47 -9.67 0.33 1.55
C MET A 47 -9.74 -0.75 2.64
N HIS A 48 -9.90 -2.00 2.25
CA HIS A 48 -10.03 -3.08 3.21
C HIS A 48 -8.75 -3.34 3.98
N ALA A 49 -7.61 -3.07 3.36
CA ALA A 49 -6.32 -3.26 4.02
C ALA A 49 -5.92 -2.04 4.85
N GLY A 50 -6.72 -0.99 4.85
CA GLY A 50 -6.41 0.19 5.63
C GLY A 50 -5.26 1.01 5.05
N LEU A 51 -5.06 0.95 3.75
CA LEU A 51 -3.93 1.62 3.11
C LEU A 51 -4.28 2.99 2.54
N GLY A 52 -5.53 3.40 2.67
CA GLY A 52 -5.96 4.68 2.15
C GLY A 52 -6.28 4.61 0.67
N ARG A 53 -6.11 5.73 -0.02
CA ARG A 53 -6.38 5.79 -1.44
C ARG A 53 -5.15 5.44 -2.25
N PRO A 54 -5.29 4.61 -3.28
CA PRO A 54 -4.15 4.35 -4.15
C PRO A 54 -3.90 5.54 -5.06
N ASN A 55 -2.63 5.73 -5.42
CA ASN A 55 -2.29 6.73 -6.43
C ASN A 55 -2.73 6.23 -7.80
N ALA A 56 -2.83 7.15 -8.74
CA ALA A 56 -3.14 6.77 -10.11
C ALA A 56 -2.08 5.81 -10.63
N MET A 57 -2.51 4.78 -11.34
CA MET A 57 -1.63 3.74 -11.84
C MET A 57 -1.79 3.57 -13.33
N THR A 58 -0.68 3.28 -14.00
CA THR A 58 -0.71 2.87 -15.40
C THR A 58 -1.21 1.43 -15.48
N GLY A 59 -1.49 0.98 -16.72
CA GLY A 59 -1.89 -0.40 -16.92
C GLY A 59 -0.91 -1.41 -16.37
N PRO A 60 0.39 -1.30 -16.71
CA PRO A 60 1.39 -2.23 -16.16
C PRO A 60 1.47 -2.20 -14.64
N GLN A 61 1.31 -1.03 -14.03
CA GLN A 61 1.33 -0.93 -12.58
C GLN A 61 0.12 -1.63 -11.97
N MET A 62 -1.03 -1.52 -12.60
CA MET A 62 -2.22 -2.22 -12.12
C MET A 62 -2.05 -3.73 -12.23
N ASP A 63 -1.45 -4.19 -13.33
CA ASP A 63 -1.20 -5.63 -13.50
C ASP A 63 -0.26 -6.14 -12.42
N TYR A 64 0.79 -5.39 -12.14
CA TYR A 64 1.72 -5.77 -11.09
C TYR A 64 1.03 -5.83 -9.74
N MET A 65 0.19 -4.84 -9.44
CA MET A 65 -0.54 -4.82 -8.19
C MET A 65 -1.52 -5.98 -8.10
N LEU A 66 -2.20 -6.26 -9.19
CA LEU A 66 -3.13 -7.39 -9.24
C LEU A 66 -2.43 -8.70 -8.90
N ASN A 67 -1.26 -8.92 -9.49
CA ASN A 67 -0.50 -10.12 -9.20
C ASN A 67 -0.04 -10.17 -7.74
N ALA A 68 0.38 -9.02 -7.21
CA ALA A 68 0.80 -8.97 -5.82
C ALA A 68 -0.36 -9.30 -4.88
N ILE A 69 -1.56 -8.83 -5.21
CA ILE A 69 -2.74 -9.16 -4.40
C ILE A 69 -3.02 -10.65 -4.48
N LYS A 70 -2.92 -11.23 -5.67
CA LYS A 70 -3.16 -12.66 -5.84
C LYS A 70 -2.17 -13.50 -5.04
N GLU A 71 -0.94 -13.05 -4.96
CA GLU A 71 0.11 -13.80 -4.28
C GLU A 71 0.19 -13.49 -2.80
N GLY A 72 -0.59 -12.52 -2.34
CA GLY A 72 -0.61 -12.19 -0.93
C GLY A 72 0.56 -11.33 -0.47
N THR A 73 1.27 -10.70 -1.40
CA THR A 73 2.44 -9.88 -1.07
C THR A 73 2.18 -8.39 -1.16
N ALA A 74 0.98 -8.00 -1.56
CA ALA A 74 0.70 -6.59 -1.86
C ALA A 74 0.89 -5.67 -0.66
N VAL A 75 0.42 -6.09 0.51
CA VAL A 75 0.52 -5.23 1.70
C VAL A 75 1.98 -5.00 2.05
N VAL A 76 2.78 -6.06 2.03
CA VAL A 76 4.19 -5.94 2.35
C VAL A 76 4.91 -5.01 1.37
N GLU A 77 4.61 -5.15 0.09
CA GLU A 77 5.25 -4.32 -0.92
C GLU A 77 4.85 -2.86 -0.79
N ILE A 78 3.58 -2.60 -0.53
CA ILE A 78 3.11 -1.23 -0.36
C ILE A 78 3.75 -0.60 0.86
N GLN A 79 3.85 -1.33 1.94
CA GLN A 79 4.48 -0.81 3.15
C GLN A 79 5.96 -0.54 2.95
N ARG A 80 6.62 -1.39 2.17
CA ARG A 80 8.03 -1.20 1.86
C ARG A 80 8.25 0.07 1.06
N GLU A 81 7.40 0.30 0.07
CA GLU A 81 7.48 1.51 -0.73
C GLU A 81 7.19 2.75 0.08
N ALA A 82 6.19 2.67 0.94
CA ALA A 82 5.85 3.82 1.80
C ALA A 82 7.01 4.16 2.73
N ALA A 83 7.70 3.15 3.26
CA ALA A 83 8.85 3.39 4.12
C ALA A 83 9.99 4.04 3.35
N LYS A 84 10.18 3.62 2.09
CA LYS A 84 11.19 4.19 1.24
C LYS A 84 10.90 5.66 0.97
N TYR A 85 9.66 5.99 0.66
CA TYR A 85 9.26 7.37 0.44
C TYR A 85 9.48 8.23 1.67
N ARG A 86 9.12 7.70 2.82
CA ARG A 86 9.31 8.45 4.06
C ARG A 86 10.76 8.79 4.29
N ARG A 87 11.66 7.87 4.00
CA ARG A 87 13.09 8.12 4.14
C ARG A 87 13.56 9.21 3.21
N GLU A 88 13.10 9.18 1.97
CA GLU A 88 13.48 10.19 0.99
C GLU A 88 12.94 11.57 1.37
N VAL A 89 11.72 11.62 1.86
CA VAL A 89 11.14 12.89 2.30
C VAL A 89 11.94 13.47 3.45
N LYS A 90 12.36 12.63 4.38
CA LYS A 90 13.18 13.11 5.50
C LYS A 90 14.50 13.68 5.02
N LYS A 91 15.14 13.02 4.07
CA LYS A 91 16.40 13.50 3.51
C LYS A 91 16.22 14.85 2.84
N LEU A 92 15.13 15.00 2.07
CA LEU A 92 14.88 16.25 1.40
C LEU A 92 14.58 17.38 2.36
N LYS A 93 13.81 17.10 3.40
CA LYS A 93 13.52 18.11 4.41
C LYS A 93 14.78 18.58 5.11
N TYR A 94 15.66 17.66 5.42
CA TYR A 94 16.94 18.00 6.05
C TYR A 94 17.77 18.89 5.14
N ARG A 95 17.84 18.54 3.86
CA ARG A 95 18.59 19.33 2.89
C ARG A 95 18.02 20.73 2.73
N VAL A 96 16.69 20.84 2.68
CA VAL A 96 16.03 22.14 2.57
C VAL A 96 16.35 23.00 3.78
N ALA A 97 16.31 22.42 4.97
CA ALA A 97 16.65 23.15 6.18
C ALA A 97 18.09 23.67 6.16
N GLN A 98 19.00 22.84 5.67
CA GLN A 98 20.41 23.27 5.57
C GLN A 98 20.57 24.43 4.60
N LEU A 99 19.87 24.36 3.47
CA LEU A 99 19.95 25.43 2.49
C LEU A 99 19.36 26.72 3.01
N GLU A 100 18.29 26.63 3.76
CA GLU A 100 17.69 27.81 4.35
C GLU A 100 18.62 28.47 5.38
N MET A 101 19.32 27.66 6.14
CA MET A 101 20.30 28.20 7.07
C MET A 101 21.43 28.91 6.36
N LYS A 102 21.89 28.35 5.24
CA LYS A 102 22.94 28.99 4.45
C LYS A 102 22.46 30.31 3.88
N LEU A 103 21.23 30.33 3.37
CA LEU A 103 20.67 31.56 2.81
C LEU A 103 20.60 32.66 3.87
N LYS A 104 20.20 32.31 5.08
CA LYS A 104 20.13 33.28 6.15
C LYS A 104 21.48 33.91 6.45
N LYS A 105 22.55 33.12 6.31
CA LYS A 105 23.88 33.64 6.53
C LYS A 105 24.26 34.69 5.48
N TYR A 106 23.75 34.57 4.29
CA TYR A 106 24.09 35.48 3.21
C TYR A 106 23.16 36.67 3.09
N GLU A 107 22.12 36.69 3.89
CA GLU A 107 21.16 37.80 3.83
C GLU A 107 21.61 39.04 4.59
N TRP A 108 22.76 39.04 5.17
CA TRP A 108 23.26 40.17 5.93
C TRP A 108 24.15 41.10 5.11
#